data_2152603932337bd9759473bb3c807ffd
#
_entry.id   2152603932337bd9759473bb3c807ffd
#
_cell.length_a   1.000
_cell.length_b   1.000
_cell.length_c   1.000
_cell.angle_alpha   90.00
_cell.angle_beta   90.00
_cell.angle_gamma   90.00
#
_symmetry.space_group_name_H-M   'P 1'
#
loop_
_entity.id
_entity.type
_entity.pdbx_description
1 polymer ?
#
loop_
_entity_poly.entity_id
_entity_poly.type
_entity_poly.pdbx_seq_one_letter_code
_entity_poly.pdbx_strand_id
1 'polypeptide(L)'
;MLELAHKLADSDAKFFGGWVLAGVEAHIHGEAVKLENNVLLAKERKAMIQVVGTAADGSVAKELRVFLVLPKRTLGTKQADATAAGECVARHVFTAQEIADYVAYTGDENIIHKGEHPIVPGLCMAAWLERELQLAELDWKLSFLSPVYAGDELRVYDDGEKLAAYVGAANVFVIK
;
A
#
# COMPACT_ATOMS: atom_id res chain seq x y z
N MET A 1 -5.97 -6.80 -5.33
CA MET A 1 -4.77 -6.26 -4.59
C MET A 1 -4.00 -7.31 -3.80
N LEU A 2 -4.61 -8.12 -2.94
CA LEU A 2 -3.91 -9.06 -2.03
C LEU A 2 -2.98 -10.07 -2.73
N GLU A 3 -3.41 -10.67 -3.83
CA GLU A 3 -2.57 -11.61 -4.59
C GLU A 3 -1.32 -10.96 -5.20
N LEU A 4 -1.43 -9.68 -5.63
CA LEU A 4 -0.29 -8.91 -6.13
C LEU A 4 0.69 -8.59 -4.99
N ALA A 5 0.18 -8.28 -3.79
CA ALA A 5 1.00 -8.08 -2.60
C ALA A 5 1.71 -9.37 -2.17
N HIS A 6 1.03 -10.52 -2.22
CA HIS A 6 1.64 -11.83 -1.97
C HIS A 6 2.77 -12.12 -2.97
N LYS A 7 2.51 -11.89 -4.26
CA LYS A 7 3.55 -12.08 -5.30
C LYS A 7 4.73 -11.12 -5.17
N LEU A 8 4.48 -9.88 -4.66
CA LEU A 8 5.54 -8.91 -4.38
C LEU A 8 6.51 -9.43 -3.31
N ALA A 9 6.02 -10.16 -2.30
CA ALA A 9 6.84 -10.71 -1.23
C ALA A 9 7.86 -11.77 -1.70
N ASP A 10 7.66 -12.38 -2.87
CA ASP A 10 8.66 -13.24 -3.52
C ASP A 10 9.89 -12.46 -4.02
N SER A 11 9.93 -11.15 -3.85
CA SER A 11 11.07 -10.32 -4.23
C SER A 11 12.26 -10.51 -3.29
N ASP A 12 13.42 -9.92 -3.65
CA ASP A 12 14.65 -10.01 -2.87
C ASP A 12 14.43 -9.56 -1.42
N ALA A 13 14.74 -10.43 -0.46
CA ALA A 13 14.60 -10.23 0.98
C ALA A 13 15.24 -8.94 1.51
N LYS A 14 16.22 -8.36 0.80
CA LYS A 14 16.84 -7.07 1.17
C LYS A 14 15.83 -5.93 1.24
N PHE A 15 14.69 -6.00 0.54
CA PHE A 15 13.66 -4.97 0.56
C PHE A 15 12.76 -5.03 1.79
N PHE A 16 12.90 -6.05 2.65
CA PHE A 16 12.14 -6.21 3.89
C PHE A 16 12.93 -5.76 5.15
N GLY A 17 14.07 -5.13 4.98
CA GLY A 17 14.94 -4.63 6.07
C GLY A 17 14.68 -3.15 6.41
N GLY A 18 13.44 -2.75 6.69
CA GLY A 18 13.11 -1.37 7.06
C GLY A 18 12.87 -0.43 5.87
N TRP A 19 12.69 -0.97 4.67
CA TRP A 19 12.21 -0.20 3.53
C TRP A 19 10.75 0.18 3.72
N VAL A 20 10.37 1.35 3.23
CA VAL A 20 9.00 1.85 3.31
C VAL A 20 8.43 2.06 1.91
N LEU A 21 7.14 1.81 1.79
CA LEU A 21 6.38 2.06 0.58
C LEU A 21 6.13 3.56 0.47
N ALA A 22 6.68 4.19 -0.57
CA ALA A 22 6.50 5.62 -0.85
C ALA A 22 5.37 5.88 -1.85
N GLY A 23 5.09 4.91 -2.72
CA GLY A 23 4.01 5.03 -3.69
C GLY A 23 3.68 3.70 -4.36
N VAL A 24 2.50 3.66 -4.97
CA VAL A 24 1.97 2.53 -5.72
C VAL A 24 1.28 3.06 -6.97
N GLU A 25 1.52 2.41 -8.10
CA GLU A 25 0.67 2.49 -9.28
C GLU A 25 0.04 1.11 -9.45
N ALA A 26 -1.28 1.04 -9.52
CA ALA A 26 -2.03 -0.21 -9.65
C ALA A 26 -3.08 -0.09 -10.75
N HIS A 27 -3.03 -1.03 -11.69
CA HIS A 27 -3.99 -1.20 -12.78
C HIS A 27 -4.56 -2.61 -12.69
N ILE A 28 -5.84 -2.74 -12.40
CA ILE A 28 -6.52 -4.03 -12.22
C ILE A 28 -7.80 -4.01 -13.05
N HIS A 29 -7.86 -4.80 -14.14
CA HIS A 29 -8.96 -4.83 -15.10
C HIS A 29 -9.45 -6.24 -15.43
N GLY A 30 -9.16 -7.23 -14.57
CA GLY A 30 -9.62 -8.59 -14.78
C GLY A 30 -8.88 -9.62 -13.93
N GLU A 31 -9.06 -10.88 -14.28
CA GLU A 31 -8.41 -12.00 -13.60
C GLU A 31 -7.08 -12.38 -14.29
N ALA A 32 -6.07 -12.65 -13.49
CA ALA A 32 -4.78 -13.13 -13.96
C ALA A 32 -4.64 -14.63 -13.68
N VAL A 33 -4.15 -15.38 -14.67
CA VAL A 33 -3.82 -16.80 -14.52
C VAL A 33 -2.33 -17.03 -14.17
N LYS A 34 -1.51 -16.00 -14.33
CA LYS A 34 -0.08 -16.02 -14.02
C LYS A 34 0.34 -14.67 -13.44
N LEU A 35 1.15 -14.73 -12.38
CA LEU A 35 1.77 -13.54 -11.77
C LEU A 35 3.29 -13.65 -11.84
N GLU A 36 3.95 -12.58 -12.26
CA GLU A 36 5.40 -12.46 -12.32
C GLU A 36 5.83 -11.15 -11.64
N ASN A 37 6.97 -11.18 -10.92
CA ASN A 37 7.56 -9.99 -10.36
C ASN A 37 8.90 -9.68 -11.03
N ASN A 38 9.20 -8.39 -11.14
CA ASN A 38 10.42 -7.87 -11.74
C ASN A 38 10.93 -6.68 -10.93
N VAL A 39 12.24 -6.68 -10.63
CA VAL A 39 12.89 -5.52 -10.04
C VAL A 39 13.29 -4.58 -11.18
N LEU A 40 12.55 -3.49 -11.36
CA LEU A 40 12.82 -2.50 -12.43
C LEU A 40 13.95 -1.54 -12.06
N LEU A 41 14.12 -1.26 -10.77
CA LEU A 41 15.17 -0.39 -10.26
C LEU A 41 15.60 -0.88 -8.88
N ALA A 42 16.92 -0.99 -8.65
CA ALA A 42 17.49 -1.19 -7.33
C ALA A 42 18.71 -0.29 -7.17
N LYS A 43 18.57 0.73 -6.32
CA LYS A 43 19.63 1.64 -5.89
C LYS A 43 19.80 1.54 -4.37
N GLU A 44 20.86 2.12 -3.82
CA GLU A 44 21.16 2.05 -2.39
C GLU A 44 19.97 2.35 -1.47
N ARG A 45 19.11 3.30 -1.86
CA ARG A 45 18.00 3.78 -1.02
C ARG A 45 16.67 3.92 -1.75
N LYS A 46 16.57 3.46 -2.98
CA LYS A 46 15.34 3.51 -3.79
C LYS A 46 15.22 2.22 -4.59
N ALA A 47 14.04 1.65 -4.60
CA ALA A 47 13.73 0.51 -5.46
C ALA A 47 12.37 0.71 -6.13
N MET A 48 12.21 0.08 -7.27
CA MET A 48 10.95 -0.04 -7.96
C MET A 48 10.78 -1.51 -8.37
N ILE A 49 9.69 -2.10 -7.92
CA ILE A 49 9.33 -3.49 -8.22
C ILE A 49 7.98 -3.46 -8.92
N GLN A 50 7.86 -4.31 -9.93
CA GLN A 50 6.63 -4.49 -10.69
C GLN A 50 6.15 -5.92 -10.51
N VAL A 51 4.83 -6.08 -10.32
CA VAL A 51 4.14 -7.36 -10.44
C VAL A 51 3.20 -7.26 -11.62
N VAL A 52 3.28 -8.20 -12.55
CA VAL A 52 2.42 -8.27 -13.75
C VAL A 52 1.59 -9.53 -13.67
N GLY A 53 0.29 -9.36 -13.86
CA GLY A 53 -0.69 -10.44 -13.97
C GLY A 53 -1.16 -10.59 -15.41
N THR A 54 -0.98 -11.78 -15.97
CA THR A 54 -1.36 -12.10 -17.35
C THR A 54 -2.63 -12.94 -17.36
N ALA A 55 -3.61 -12.54 -18.17
CA ALA A 55 -4.85 -13.28 -18.40
C ALA A 55 -4.63 -14.53 -19.28
N ALA A 56 -5.65 -15.36 -19.42
CA ALA A 56 -5.59 -16.61 -20.19
C ALA A 56 -5.31 -16.40 -21.69
N ASP A 57 -5.68 -15.25 -22.23
CA ASP A 57 -5.43 -14.85 -23.64
C ASP A 57 -4.04 -14.22 -23.86
N GLY A 58 -3.25 -14.09 -22.79
CA GLY A 58 -1.92 -13.48 -22.82
C GLY A 58 -1.90 -11.96 -22.63
N SER A 59 -3.04 -11.31 -22.50
CA SER A 59 -3.09 -9.87 -22.21
C SER A 59 -2.71 -9.57 -20.75
N VAL A 60 -2.27 -8.35 -20.47
CA VAL A 60 -2.02 -7.87 -19.11
C VAL A 60 -3.36 -7.51 -18.48
N ALA A 61 -3.78 -8.26 -17.45
CA ALA A 61 -4.99 -8.03 -16.69
C ALA A 61 -4.74 -7.23 -15.40
N LYS A 62 -3.53 -7.36 -14.84
CA LYS A 62 -3.16 -6.68 -13.58
C LYS A 62 -1.73 -6.18 -13.64
N GLU A 63 -1.51 -5.00 -13.14
CA GLU A 63 -0.17 -4.45 -12.93
C GLU A 63 -0.11 -3.73 -11.59
N LEU A 64 0.94 -3.99 -10.83
CA LEU A 64 1.28 -3.28 -9.61
C LEU A 64 2.72 -2.83 -9.69
N ARG A 65 2.97 -1.52 -9.60
CA ARG A 65 4.32 -0.97 -9.43
C ARG A 65 4.44 -0.37 -8.04
N VAL A 66 5.43 -0.80 -7.30
CA VAL A 66 5.72 -0.26 -5.96
C VAL A 66 7.02 0.51 -5.96
N PHE A 67 6.99 1.67 -5.32
CA PHE A 67 8.13 2.55 -5.13
C PHE A 67 8.55 2.47 -3.67
N LEU A 68 9.72 1.88 -3.42
CA LEU A 68 10.28 1.67 -2.10
C LEU A 68 11.40 2.67 -1.82
N VAL A 69 11.47 3.14 -0.60
CA VAL A 69 12.57 3.99 -0.11
C VAL A 69 13.11 3.46 1.22
N LEU A 70 14.42 3.54 1.39
CA LEU A 70 15.06 3.30 2.68
C LEU A 70 15.23 4.66 3.38
N PRO A 71 14.47 4.96 4.45
CA PRO A 71 14.49 6.27 5.09
C PRO A 71 15.84 6.53 5.75
N LYS A 72 16.28 7.80 5.77
CA LYS A 72 17.56 8.22 6.42
C LYS A 72 17.42 8.33 7.93
N ARG A 73 16.20 8.49 8.43
CA ARG A 73 15.84 8.68 9.85
C ARG A 73 14.57 7.93 10.14
N THR A 74 14.27 7.73 11.41
CA THR A 74 12.99 7.18 11.86
C THR A 74 11.84 7.97 11.22
N LEU A 75 10.85 7.25 10.71
CA LEU A 75 9.64 7.84 10.18
C LEU A 75 8.93 8.59 11.30
N GLY A 76 8.88 9.90 11.19
CA GLY A 76 8.07 10.74 12.07
C GLY A 76 6.79 11.13 11.34
N THR A 77 5.71 11.31 12.07
CA THR A 77 4.50 11.95 11.54
C THR A 77 4.83 13.38 11.15
N LYS A 78 4.78 13.71 9.86
CA LYS A 78 4.68 15.10 9.46
C LYS A 78 3.26 15.55 9.80
N GLN A 79 3.15 16.34 10.86
CA GLN A 79 1.91 17.08 11.13
C GLN A 79 1.77 18.13 10.01
N ALA A 80 0.94 17.82 9.03
CA ALA A 80 0.42 18.84 8.13
C ALA A 80 -0.93 19.26 8.70
N ASP A 81 -1.13 20.53 8.96
CA ASP A 81 -2.44 21.10 9.33
C ASP A 81 -3.38 21.09 8.11
N ALA A 82 -3.58 19.92 7.52
CA ALA A 82 -4.45 19.75 6.37
C ALA A 82 -5.87 19.47 6.88
N THR A 83 -6.78 20.39 6.61
CA THR A 83 -8.21 20.11 6.79
C THR A 83 -8.65 19.13 5.72
N ALA A 84 -9.23 18.01 6.12
CA ALA A 84 -9.82 17.06 5.20
C ALA A 84 -10.93 17.76 4.40
N ALA A 85 -10.88 17.66 3.08
CA ALA A 85 -11.91 18.17 2.18
C ALA A 85 -12.71 17.00 1.61
N GLY A 86 -14.01 17.23 1.35
CA GLY A 86 -14.90 16.23 0.76
C GLY A 86 -15.69 15.41 1.78
N GLU A 87 -16.32 14.33 1.29
CA GLU A 87 -17.12 13.41 2.08
C GLU A 87 -16.24 12.27 2.64
N CYS A 88 -16.48 11.89 3.90
CA CYS A 88 -15.81 10.73 4.49
C CYS A 88 -16.46 9.44 3.95
N VAL A 89 -15.77 8.78 3.01
CA VAL A 89 -16.30 7.60 2.30
C VAL A 89 -15.90 6.28 2.93
N ALA A 90 -14.84 6.27 3.77
CA ALA A 90 -14.41 5.06 4.47
C ALA A 90 -13.68 5.40 5.77
N ARG A 91 -13.75 4.49 6.76
CA ARG A 91 -13.01 4.58 8.01
C ARG A 91 -12.64 3.19 8.52
N HIS A 92 -11.46 3.06 9.12
CA HIS A 92 -11.01 1.80 9.73
C HIS A 92 -9.98 2.04 10.83
N VAL A 93 -9.92 1.10 11.76
CA VAL A 93 -8.87 1.00 12.77
C VAL A 93 -8.18 -0.34 12.59
N PHE A 94 -7.00 -0.33 12.01
CA PHE A 94 -6.22 -1.56 11.84
C PHE A 94 -5.71 -2.05 13.18
N THR A 95 -6.06 -3.27 13.56
CA THR A 95 -5.54 -3.92 14.75
C THR A 95 -4.17 -4.56 14.50
N ALA A 96 -3.39 -4.77 15.55
CA ALA A 96 -2.13 -5.52 15.45
C ALA A 96 -2.36 -6.95 14.89
N GLN A 97 -3.52 -7.56 15.20
CA GLN A 97 -3.87 -8.89 14.69
C GLN A 97 -4.13 -8.86 13.18
N GLU A 98 -4.88 -7.88 12.65
CA GLU A 98 -5.09 -7.74 11.20
C GLU A 98 -3.77 -7.54 10.45
N ILE A 99 -2.84 -6.76 11.01
CA ILE A 99 -1.49 -6.59 10.44
C ILE A 99 -0.74 -7.92 10.43
N ALA A 100 -0.78 -8.67 11.53
CA ALA A 100 -0.13 -9.98 11.63
C ALA A 100 -0.72 -11.00 10.63
N ASP A 101 -2.05 -11.02 10.48
CA ASP A 101 -2.74 -11.89 9.52
C ASP A 101 -2.39 -11.54 8.08
N TYR A 102 -2.32 -10.24 7.75
CA TYR A 102 -1.87 -9.76 6.44
C TYR A 102 -0.42 -10.17 6.15
N VAL A 103 0.49 -9.95 7.10
CA VAL A 103 1.91 -10.33 6.99
C VAL A 103 2.05 -11.85 6.81
N ALA A 104 1.30 -12.65 7.58
CA ALA A 104 1.31 -14.11 7.45
C ALA A 104 0.78 -14.57 6.07
N TYR A 105 -0.27 -13.93 5.56
CA TYR A 105 -0.84 -14.26 4.26
C TYR A 105 0.08 -13.87 3.10
N THR A 106 0.65 -12.67 3.14
CA THR A 106 1.48 -12.15 2.04
C THR A 106 2.91 -12.62 2.08
N GLY A 107 3.44 -13.01 3.24
CA GLY A 107 4.85 -13.29 3.45
C GLY A 107 5.72 -12.03 3.57
N ASP A 108 5.13 -10.86 3.82
CA ASP A 108 5.87 -9.61 4.04
C ASP A 108 6.57 -9.63 5.41
N GLU A 109 7.86 -9.96 5.39
CA GLU A 109 8.67 -10.06 6.61
C GLU A 109 9.28 -8.73 7.09
N ASN A 110 8.86 -7.60 6.54
CA ASN A 110 9.42 -6.31 6.89
C ASN A 110 9.27 -6.01 8.39
N ILE A 111 10.39 -5.72 9.03
CA ILE A 111 10.47 -5.53 10.49
C ILE A 111 9.61 -4.37 11.01
N ILE A 112 9.26 -3.40 10.15
CA ILE A 112 8.42 -2.25 10.54
C ILE A 112 6.97 -2.64 10.84
N HIS A 113 6.54 -3.83 10.38
CA HIS A 113 5.20 -4.38 10.62
C HIS A 113 5.13 -5.27 11.85
N LYS A 114 6.22 -5.35 12.63
CA LYS A 114 6.36 -6.19 13.81
C LYS A 114 6.61 -5.33 15.05
N GLY A 115 6.38 -5.89 16.23
CA GLY A 115 6.65 -5.22 17.51
C GLY A 115 5.40 -4.64 18.19
N GLU A 116 5.61 -3.78 19.15
CA GLU A 116 4.55 -3.26 20.04
C GLU A 116 3.65 -2.23 19.33
N HIS A 117 4.22 -1.45 18.41
CA HIS A 117 3.52 -0.44 17.62
C HIS A 117 3.78 -0.66 16.12
N PRO A 118 3.21 -1.73 15.51
CA PRO A 118 3.47 -2.05 14.12
C PRO A 118 2.88 -0.99 13.19
N ILE A 119 3.65 -0.64 12.16
CA ILE A 119 3.16 0.19 11.05
C ILE A 119 2.25 -0.67 10.17
N VAL A 120 1.10 -0.14 9.78
CA VAL A 120 0.19 -0.80 8.84
C VAL A 120 0.86 -0.89 7.46
N PRO A 121 0.94 -2.08 6.84
CA PRO A 121 1.47 -2.19 5.48
C PRO A 121 0.66 -1.35 4.49
N GLY A 122 1.33 -0.59 3.63
CA GLY A 122 0.63 0.28 2.67
C GLY A 122 -0.29 -0.48 1.73
N LEU A 123 0.12 -1.67 1.27
CA LEU A 123 -0.74 -2.53 0.43
C LEU A 123 -1.88 -3.19 1.21
N CYS A 124 -1.78 -3.33 2.54
CA CYS A 124 -2.88 -3.75 3.40
C CYS A 124 -3.99 -2.68 3.39
N MET A 125 -3.60 -1.40 3.54
CA MET A 125 -4.54 -0.27 3.46
C MET A 125 -5.19 -0.19 2.08
N ALA A 126 -4.43 -0.37 1.00
CA ALA A 126 -4.93 -0.36 -0.37
C ALA A 126 -5.92 -1.52 -0.62
N ALA A 127 -5.62 -2.74 -0.15
CA ALA A 127 -6.50 -3.89 -0.27
C ALA A 127 -7.78 -3.76 0.57
N TRP A 128 -7.69 -3.14 1.75
CA TRP A 128 -8.86 -2.81 2.54
C TRP A 128 -9.77 -1.82 1.79
N LEU A 129 -9.19 -0.74 1.24
CA LEU A 129 -9.96 0.30 0.56
C LEU A 129 -10.60 -0.20 -0.74
N GLU A 130 -9.90 -1.03 -1.53
CA GLU A 130 -10.46 -1.72 -2.70
C GLU A 130 -11.75 -2.49 -2.34
N ARG A 131 -11.72 -3.23 -1.24
CA ARG A 131 -12.87 -4.01 -0.74
C ARG A 131 -13.97 -3.11 -0.17
N GLU A 132 -13.62 -2.10 0.62
CA GLU A 132 -14.57 -1.19 1.27
C GLU A 132 -15.37 -0.40 0.24
N LEU A 133 -14.72 0.07 -0.82
CA LEU A 133 -15.34 0.80 -1.93
C LEU A 133 -15.94 -0.14 -2.99
N GLN A 134 -15.83 -1.47 -2.83
CA GLN A 134 -16.36 -2.50 -3.73
C GLN A 134 -15.91 -2.33 -5.19
N LEU A 135 -14.65 -2.00 -5.39
CA LEU A 135 -14.09 -1.75 -6.72
C LEU A 135 -13.75 -3.06 -7.42
N ALA A 136 -14.37 -3.29 -8.57
CA ALA A 136 -14.08 -4.43 -9.44
C ALA A 136 -12.86 -4.17 -10.34
N GLU A 137 -12.67 -2.92 -10.72
CA GLU A 137 -11.56 -2.44 -11.53
C GLU A 137 -10.96 -1.21 -10.87
N LEU A 138 -9.66 -1.00 -11.02
CA LEU A 138 -9.01 0.18 -10.48
C LEU A 138 -7.79 0.61 -11.29
N ASP A 139 -7.65 1.92 -11.38
CA ASP A 139 -6.48 2.64 -11.88
C ASP A 139 -6.05 3.64 -10.80
N TRP A 140 -5.15 3.21 -9.93
CA TRP A 140 -4.75 4.01 -8.79
C TRP A 140 -3.29 4.42 -8.86
N LYS A 141 -3.07 5.67 -8.50
CA LYS A 141 -1.75 6.18 -8.14
C LYS A 141 -1.77 6.67 -6.71
N LEU A 142 -1.23 5.83 -5.80
CA LEU A 142 -1.12 6.14 -4.39
C LEU A 142 0.23 6.78 -4.08
N SER A 143 0.20 7.81 -3.23
CA SER A 143 1.39 8.40 -2.63
C SER A 143 1.26 8.33 -1.12
N PHE A 144 2.19 7.65 -0.45
CA PHE A 144 2.23 7.53 1.01
C PHE A 144 3.07 8.68 1.59
N LEU A 145 2.50 9.40 2.56
CA LEU A 145 3.04 10.64 3.12
C LEU A 145 3.48 10.48 4.57
N SER A 146 2.76 9.66 5.34
CA SER A 146 3.04 9.38 6.75
C SER A 146 2.65 7.95 7.10
N PRO A 147 3.31 7.33 8.09
CA PRO A 147 2.93 6.00 8.57
C PRO A 147 1.57 6.05 9.28
N VAL A 148 0.86 4.93 9.23
CA VAL A 148 -0.31 4.61 10.06
C VAL A 148 0.10 3.50 11.00
N TYR A 149 -0.19 3.62 12.28
CA TYR A 149 0.12 2.60 13.28
C TYR A 149 -1.12 1.77 13.65
N ALA A 150 -0.91 0.59 14.16
CA ALA A 150 -1.98 -0.19 14.75
C ALA A 150 -2.71 0.62 15.83
N GLY A 151 -4.05 0.65 15.76
CA GLY A 151 -4.90 1.43 16.66
C GLY A 151 -5.22 2.84 16.20
N ASP A 152 -4.53 3.36 15.17
CA ASP A 152 -4.89 4.66 14.58
C ASP A 152 -6.22 4.57 13.81
N GLU A 153 -7.10 5.55 13.99
CA GLU A 153 -8.31 5.67 13.16
C GLU A 153 -7.97 6.33 11.82
N LEU A 154 -7.98 5.54 10.76
CA LEU A 154 -7.83 6.00 9.39
C LEU A 154 -9.19 6.44 8.84
N ARG A 155 -9.25 7.64 8.28
CA ARG A 155 -10.43 8.18 7.59
C ARG A 155 -10.07 8.57 6.17
N VAL A 156 -10.88 8.13 5.21
CA VAL A 156 -10.70 8.44 3.78
C VAL A 156 -11.80 9.38 3.33
N TYR A 157 -11.40 10.44 2.66
CA TYR A 157 -12.28 11.47 2.14
C TYR A 157 -12.18 11.52 0.62
N ASP A 158 -13.33 11.71 -0.02
CA ASP A 158 -13.46 11.94 -1.46
C ASP A 158 -13.86 13.39 -1.69
N ASP A 159 -13.05 14.14 -2.44
CA ASP A 159 -13.35 15.51 -2.85
C ASP A 159 -13.84 15.62 -4.31
N GLY A 160 -14.07 14.48 -4.98
CA GLY A 160 -14.51 14.36 -6.36
C GLY A 160 -13.36 14.36 -7.38
N GLU A 161 -12.13 14.69 -6.97
CA GLU A 161 -10.94 14.65 -7.83
C GLU A 161 -9.92 13.60 -7.37
N LYS A 162 -9.91 13.30 -6.06
CA LYS A 162 -8.98 12.36 -5.43
C LYS A 162 -9.54 11.82 -4.13
N LEU A 163 -8.98 10.70 -3.68
CA LEU A 163 -9.15 10.22 -2.32
C LEU A 163 -7.95 10.65 -1.47
N ALA A 164 -8.20 11.15 -0.28
CA ALA A 164 -7.17 11.51 0.68
C ALA A 164 -7.45 10.90 2.05
N ALA A 165 -6.46 10.25 2.65
CA ALA A 165 -6.62 9.59 3.94
C ALA A 165 -5.89 10.34 5.06
N TYR A 166 -6.50 10.32 6.24
CA TYR A 166 -6.03 11.05 7.41
C TYR A 166 -6.06 10.18 8.67
N VAL A 167 -5.08 10.41 9.55
CA VAL A 167 -5.08 10.02 10.97
C VAL A 167 -5.03 11.31 11.78
N GLY A 168 -6.11 11.64 12.49
CA GLY A 168 -6.27 12.99 13.07
C GLY A 168 -6.16 14.08 12.01
N ALA A 169 -5.21 15.01 12.16
CA ALA A 169 -4.90 16.07 11.19
C ALA A 169 -3.80 15.68 10.17
N ALA A 170 -3.15 14.53 10.34
CA ALA A 170 -2.05 14.11 9.47
C ALA A 170 -2.58 13.45 8.19
N ASN A 171 -2.25 13.98 7.02
CA ASN A 171 -2.50 13.30 5.74
C ASN A 171 -1.51 12.14 5.61
N VAL A 172 -2.02 10.92 5.43
CA VAL A 172 -1.24 9.69 5.40
C VAL A 172 -1.05 9.12 4.01
N PHE A 173 -2.04 9.26 3.13
CA PHE A 173 -1.88 8.96 1.71
C PHE A 173 -2.90 9.72 0.84
N VAL A 174 -2.57 9.81 -0.44
CA VAL A 174 -3.45 10.37 -1.49
C VAL A 174 -3.51 9.38 -2.65
N ILE A 175 -4.71 9.20 -3.23
CA ILE A 175 -4.99 8.43 -4.45
C ILE A 175 -5.50 9.38 -5.52
N LYS A 176 -4.97 9.25 -6.73
CA LYS A 176 -5.40 9.94 -7.95
C LYS A 176 -5.73 8.93 -9.03
#